data_6041576273eb942ba4285c033b9e6954
#
_entry.id   6041576273eb942ba4285c033b9e6954
#
_cell.length_a   1.000
_cell.length_b   1.000
_cell.length_c   1.000
_cell.angle_alpha   90.00
_cell.angle_beta   90.00
_cell.angle_gamma   90.00
#
_symmetry.space_group_name_H-M   'P 1'
#
loop_
_entity.id
_entity.type
_entity.pdbx_description
1 polymer ?
#
loop_
_entity_poly.entity_id
_entity_poly.type
_entity_poly.pdbx_seq_one_letter_code
_entity_poly.pdbx_strand_id
1 'polypeptide(L)'
;SIGLRATSTLSKGCSWNTVSTYLRTLRAVYNRAIRCHMANYVPHLFKYVYTGTRADRKRALDNGEMAQLLDNSPSGPITPSYLKKTHALFVLMFMLRGLPFVDLAYLKKSDLEENVLTYRRRKTGRQLSVTLTPEAMILVRRYMNTDPSSPYLFSLITADEGTEVAYREYQLALRNFNYQLTLLKRILGFTSNL
;
A
#
# COMPACT_ATOMS: atom_id res chain seq x y z
N SER A 1 13.23 -42.22 -7.76
CA SER A 1 12.95 -40.88 -8.33
C SER A 1 11.52 -40.48 -7.96
N ILE A 2 11.36 -39.79 -6.83
CA ILE A 2 10.08 -39.20 -6.46
C ILE A 2 10.04 -37.83 -7.12
N GLY A 3 9.54 -37.79 -8.36
CA GLY A 3 9.14 -36.56 -9.01
C GLY A 3 7.90 -36.03 -8.32
N LEU A 4 8.04 -35.08 -7.43
CA LEU A 4 6.95 -34.21 -7.00
C LEU A 4 6.51 -33.38 -8.20
N ARG A 5 5.72 -33.97 -9.10
CA ARG A 5 4.81 -33.22 -9.94
C ARG A 5 3.88 -32.50 -8.97
N ALA A 6 3.99 -31.19 -8.91
CA ALA A 6 2.98 -30.34 -8.33
C ALA A 6 1.71 -30.48 -9.21
N THR A 7 1.07 -31.63 -9.07
CA THR A 7 -0.25 -31.87 -9.64
C THR A 7 -1.24 -31.00 -8.89
N SER A 8 -2.07 -30.37 -9.63
CA SER A 8 -3.25 -29.54 -9.46
C SER A 8 -4.22 -29.84 -8.30
N THR A 9 -3.75 -30.26 -7.16
CA THR A 9 -4.56 -30.56 -5.97
C THR A 9 -4.42 -29.51 -4.86
N LEU A 10 -3.95 -28.31 -5.21
CA LEU A 10 -4.20 -27.13 -4.38
C LEU A 10 -5.61 -26.61 -4.69
N SER A 11 -6.62 -27.39 -4.33
CA SER A 11 -8.04 -27.12 -4.53
C SER A 11 -8.59 -25.96 -3.70
N LYS A 12 -7.77 -25.13 -3.12
CA LYS A 12 -8.09 -23.84 -2.48
C LYS A 12 -7.01 -22.81 -2.78
N GLY A 13 -6.93 -22.43 -4.04
CA GLY A 13 -6.66 -21.08 -4.49
C GLY A 13 -5.47 -20.26 -3.95
N CYS A 14 -4.34 -20.86 -3.53
CA CYS A 14 -3.14 -20.07 -3.28
C CYS A 14 -2.51 -19.61 -4.60
N SER A 15 -2.24 -18.31 -4.72
CA SER A 15 -1.50 -17.77 -5.87
C SER A 15 -0.07 -18.30 -5.90
N TRP A 16 0.53 -18.41 -7.08
CA TRP A 16 1.94 -18.80 -7.23
C TRP A 16 2.88 -17.90 -6.41
N ASN A 17 2.57 -16.62 -6.28
CA ASN A 17 3.34 -15.69 -5.46
C ASN A 17 3.24 -16.00 -3.96
N THR A 18 2.08 -16.46 -3.49
CA THR A 18 1.88 -16.92 -2.10
C THR A 18 2.70 -18.19 -1.84
N VAL A 19 2.63 -19.16 -2.75
CA VAL A 19 3.44 -20.39 -2.68
C VAL A 19 4.93 -20.06 -2.67
N SER A 20 5.37 -19.19 -3.58
CA SER A 20 6.77 -18.71 -3.62
C SER A 20 7.20 -18.08 -2.30
N THR A 21 6.36 -17.26 -1.68
CA THR A 21 6.67 -16.62 -0.40
C THR A 21 6.90 -17.64 0.71
N TYR A 22 6.02 -18.63 0.83
CA TYR A 22 6.18 -19.70 1.81
C TYR A 22 7.43 -20.55 1.57
N LEU A 23 7.70 -20.91 0.31
CA LEU A 23 8.86 -21.72 -0.05
C LEU A 23 10.18 -20.97 0.14
N ARG A 24 10.21 -19.67 -0.12
CA ARG A 24 11.37 -18.81 0.19
C ARG A 24 11.62 -18.70 1.70
N THR A 25 10.56 -18.57 2.50
CA THR A 25 10.66 -18.57 3.96
C THR A 25 11.18 -19.91 4.46
N LEU A 26 10.62 -21.03 3.97
CA LEU A 26 11.08 -22.36 4.32
C LEU A 26 12.57 -22.57 3.98
N ARG A 27 13.00 -22.14 2.78
CA ARG A 27 14.42 -22.19 2.38
C ARG A 27 15.30 -21.37 3.32
N ALA A 28 14.86 -20.19 3.75
CA ALA A 28 15.61 -19.36 4.69
C ALA A 28 15.77 -20.03 6.05
N VAL A 29 14.70 -20.63 6.58
CA VAL A 29 14.71 -21.39 7.84
C VAL A 29 15.63 -22.60 7.73
N TYR A 30 15.52 -23.38 6.67
CA TYR A 30 16.40 -24.55 6.42
C TYR A 30 17.87 -24.14 6.35
N ASN A 31 18.20 -23.08 5.59
CA ASN A 31 19.58 -22.61 5.50
C ASN A 31 20.11 -22.11 6.86
N ARG A 32 19.24 -21.55 7.71
CA ARG A 32 19.61 -21.17 9.09
C ARG A 32 19.87 -22.42 9.95
N ALA A 33 19.01 -23.44 9.86
CA ALA A 33 19.16 -24.70 10.60
C ALA A 33 20.49 -25.39 10.26
N ILE A 34 20.90 -25.41 8.98
CA ILE A 34 22.21 -25.95 8.58
C ILE A 34 23.34 -25.15 9.23
N ARG A 35 23.29 -23.82 9.17
CA ARG A 35 24.33 -22.97 9.80
C ARG A 35 24.43 -23.13 11.31
N CYS A 36 23.32 -23.48 11.95
CA CYS A 36 23.28 -23.77 13.39
C CYS A 36 23.55 -25.24 13.72
N HIS A 37 23.96 -26.05 12.76
CA HIS A 37 24.18 -27.51 12.91
C HIS A 37 22.95 -28.28 13.42
N MET A 38 21.74 -27.76 13.17
CA MET A 38 20.47 -28.39 13.56
C MET A 38 19.87 -29.25 12.43
N ALA A 39 20.42 -29.15 11.23
CA ALA A 39 20.01 -29.94 10.06
C ALA A 39 21.19 -30.26 9.17
N ASN A 40 21.12 -31.40 8.48
CA ASN A 40 22.11 -31.79 7.50
C ASN A 40 21.84 -31.11 6.15
N TYR A 41 22.92 -30.76 5.45
CA TYR A 41 22.82 -30.23 4.10
C TYR A 41 22.34 -31.30 3.10
N VAL A 42 21.26 -31.04 2.38
CA VAL A 42 20.77 -31.87 1.28
C VAL A 42 21.01 -31.12 -0.03
N PRO A 43 21.86 -31.65 -0.95
CA PRO A 43 22.12 -31.01 -2.22
C PRO A 43 20.85 -30.84 -3.04
N HIS A 44 20.68 -29.66 -3.62
CA HIS A 44 19.59 -29.35 -4.56
C HIS A 44 18.17 -29.48 -4.03
N LEU A 45 17.95 -29.49 -2.69
CA LEU A 45 16.62 -29.65 -2.07
C LEU A 45 15.58 -28.68 -2.66
N PHE A 46 15.96 -27.46 -2.99
CA PHE A 46 15.08 -26.41 -3.56
C PHE A 46 15.27 -26.20 -5.06
N LYS A 47 15.96 -27.10 -5.79
CA LYS A 47 16.27 -26.91 -7.23
C LYS A 47 15.02 -26.80 -8.10
N TYR A 48 13.98 -27.57 -7.79
CA TYR A 48 12.76 -27.64 -8.58
C TYR A 48 11.56 -26.93 -7.90
N VAL A 49 11.85 -26.12 -6.91
CA VAL A 49 10.83 -25.40 -6.15
C VAL A 49 10.68 -23.99 -6.71
N TYR A 50 9.43 -23.61 -6.99
CA TYR A 50 9.14 -22.25 -7.48
C TYR A 50 9.36 -21.21 -6.39
N THR A 51 10.38 -20.38 -6.56
CA THR A 51 10.72 -19.26 -5.67
C THR A 51 10.72 -17.91 -6.38
N GLY A 52 10.19 -17.88 -7.62
CA GLY A 52 10.09 -16.68 -8.44
C GLY A 52 8.92 -15.77 -8.03
N THR A 53 8.79 -14.67 -8.75
CA THR A 53 7.67 -13.74 -8.63
C THR A 53 7.04 -13.58 -10.00
N ARG A 54 5.74 -13.82 -10.11
CA ARG A 54 4.97 -13.52 -11.32
C ARG A 54 4.25 -12.20 -11.14
N ALA A 55 4.51 -11.26 -12.04
CA ALA A 55 3.76 -10.03 -12.16
C ALA A 55 2.60 -10.24 -13.14
N ASP A 56 1.64 -11.10 -12.76
CA ASP A 56 0.56 -11.52 -13.65
C ASP A 56 -0.47 -10.41 -13.94
N ARG A 57 -0.45 -9.33 -13.17
CA ARG A 57 -1.36 -8.19 -13.36
C ARG A 57 -0.63 -6.87 -13.08
N LYS A 58 -0.60 -6.01 -14.09
CA LYS A 58 -0.28 -4.60 -13.86
C LYS A 58 -1.43 -3.97 -13.06
N ARG A 59 -1.10 -3.47 -11.85
CA ARG A 59 -2.05 -2.74 -10.99
C ARG A 59 -1.81 -1.24 -11.11
N ALA A 60 -1.68 -0.76 -12.33
CA ALA A 60 -1.50 0.66 -12.59
C ALA A 60 -2.69 1.14 -13.42
N LEU A 61 -3.20 2.29 -13.05
CA LEU A 61 -4.12 3.03 -13.91
C LEU A 61 -3.41 3.36 -15.21
N ASP A 62 -4.13 3.31 -16.32
CA ASP A 62 -3.62 3.88 -17.54
C ASP A 62 -3.69 5.41 -17.52
N ASN A 63 -3.09 6.07 -18.53
CA ASN A 63 -3.05 7.52 -18.57
C ASN A 63 -4.44 8.14 -18.73
N GLY A 64 -5.37 7.46 -19.41
CA GLY A 64 -6.74 7.94 -19.59
C GLY A 64 -7.54 7.85 -18.28
N GLU A 65 -7.44 6.72 -17.57
CA GLU A 65 -8.08 6.55 -16.26
C GLU A 65 -7.52 7.55 -15.22
N MET A 66 -6.20 7.80 -15.26
CA MET A 66 -5.58 8.80 -14.37
C MET A 66 -6.04 10.22 -14.72
N ALA A 67 -6.08 10.59 -16.00
CA ALA A 67 -6.61 11.89 -16.43
C ALA A 67 -8.06 12.05 -15.97
N GLN A 68 -8.91 11.04 -16.20
CA GLN A 68 -10.30 11.05 -15.76
C GLN A 68 -10.42 11.19 -14.23
N LEU A 69 -9.53 10.58 -13.46
CA LEU A 69 -9.51 10.71 -12.00
C LEU A 69 -9.14 12.14 -11.56
N LEU A 70 -8.21 12.77 -12.26
CA LEU A 70 -7.79 14.15 -12.00
C LEU A 70 -8.84 15.16 -12.43
N ASP A 71 -9.45 14.97 -13.62
CA ASP A 71 -10.48 15.84 -14.19
C ASP A 71 -11.80 15.77 -13.40
N ASN A 72 -12.16 14.58 -12.90
CA ASN A 72 -13.25 14.42 -11.95
C ASN A 72 -12.80 14.88 -10.56
N SER A 73 -12.66 16.20 -10.39
CA SER A 73 -12.30 16.79 -9.11
C SER A 73 -12.99 16.07 -7.94
N PRO A 74 -12.30 15.75 -6.83
CA PRO A 74 -12.93 15.19 -5.63
C PRO A 74 -14.09 16.05 -5.11
N SER A 75 -14.15 17.31 -5.52
CA SER A 75 -15.24 18.25 -5.22
C SER A 75 -16.38 18.21 -6.23
N GLY A 76 -16.19 17.52 -7.37
CA GLY A 76 -17.15 17.44 -8.45
C GLY A 76 -18.43 16.69 -8.13
N PRO A 77 -19.48 16.82 -8.96
CA PRO A 77 -20.79 16.22 -8.74
C PRO A 77 -20.79 14.69 -8.90
N ILE A 78 -19.86 14.14 -9.65
CA ILE A 78 -19.80 12.69 -9.97
C ILE A 78 -19.39 11.86 -8.75
N THR A 79 -18.50 12.40 -7.89
CA THR A 79 -18.04 11.67 -6.72
C THR A 79 -19.03 11.83 -5.55
N PRO A 80 -19.67 10.74 -5.07
CA PRO A 80 -20.53 10.77 -3.91
C PRO A 80 -19.82 11.35 -2.67
N SER A 81 -20.57 12.03 -1.80
CA SER A 81 -20.01 12.75 -0.64
C SER A 81 -19.12 11.86 0.26
N TYR A 82 -19.52 10.60 0.48
CA TYR A 82 -18.80 9.64 1.31
C TYR A 82 -17.50 9.12 0.68
N LEU A 83 -17.29 9.29 -0.64
CA LEU A 83 -16.07 8.91 -1.34
C LEU A 83 -15.13 10.10 -1.59
N LYS A 84 -15.56 11.34 -1.37
CA LYS A 84 -14.79 12.54 -1.68
C LYS A 84 -13.44 12.57 -0.96
N LYS A 85 -13.41 12.19 0.32
CA LYS A 85 -12.15 12.12 1.08
C LYS A 85 -11.19 11.08 0.49
N THR A 86 -11.68 9.89 0.21
CA THR A 86 -10.85 8.81 -0.37
C THR A 86 -10.33 9.17 -1.75
N HIS A 87 -11.18 9.73 -2.60
CA HIS A 87 -10.78 10.23 -3.91
C HIS A 87 -9.68 11.30 -3.78
N ALA A 88 -9.89 12.30 -2.93
CA ALA A 88 -8.91 13.36 -2.69
C ALA A 88 -7.57 12.83 -2.17
N LEU A 89 -7.59 11.93 -1.20
CA LEU A 89 -6.37 11.32 -0.67
C LEU A 89 -5.64 10.47 -1.71
N PHE A 90 -6.38 9.76 -2.59
CA PHE A 90 -5.77 8.99 -3.66
C PHE A 90 -5.10 9.89 -4.71
N VAL A 91 -5.77 10.96 -5.13
CA VAL A 91 -5.19 12.00 -6.03
C VAL A 91 -3.97 12.64 -5.37
N LEU A 92 -4.06 12.98 -4.08
CA LEU A 92 -2.94 13.55 -3.33
C LEU A 92 -1.74 12.60 -3.26
N MET A 93 -1.96 11.30 -3.02
CA MET A 93 -0.88 10.30 -3.05
C MET A 93 -0.15 10.29 -4.39
N PHE A 94 -0.88 10.44 -5.50
CA PHE A 94 -0.27 10.55 -6.83
C PHE A 94 0.51 11.86 -6.99
N MET A 95 -0.08 13.01 -6.64
CA MET A 95 0.58 14.32 -6.70
C MET A 95 1.86 14.37 -5.85
N LEU A 96 1.90 13.62 -4.74
CA LEU A 96 3.05 13.45 -3.85
C LEU A 96 4.02 12.35 -4.34
N ARG A 97 4.13 12.18 -5.66
CA ARG A 97 5.07 11.26 -6.33
C ARG A 97 4.91 9.79 -5.92
N GLY A 98 3.67 9.36 -5.74
CA GLY A 98 3.35 7.97 -5.36
C GLY A 98 3.61 7.70 -3.88
N LEU A 99 3.21 8.64 -3.01
CA LEU A 99 3.25 8.46 -1.57
C LEU A 99 2.44 7.20 -1.18
N PRO A 100 3.02 6.18 -0.52
CA PRO A 100 2.27 5.02 -0.07
C PRO A 100 1.25 5.38 1.01
N PHE A 101 0.12 4.66 1.07
CA PHE A 101 -0.91 4.89 2.07
C PHE A 101 -0.39 4.78 3.52
N VAL A 102 0.58 3.89 3.78
CA VAL A 102 1.20 3.78 5.10
C VAL A 102 1.93 5.07 5.48
N ASP A 103 2.65 5.69 4.54
CA ASP A 103 3.34 6.95 4.81
C ASP A 103 2.30 8.07 4.98
N LEU A 104 1.26 8.14 4.12
CA LEU A 104 0.16 9.10 4.24
C LEU A 104 -0.54 9.04 5.60
N ALA A 105 -0.81 7.83 6.12
CA ALA A 105 -1.54 7.64 7.36
C ALA A 105 -0.78 8.17 8.58
N TYR A 106 0.54 8.13 8.55
CA TYR A 106 1.40 8.54 9.65
C TYR A 106 2.06 9.92 9.44
N LEU A 107 1.70 10.67 8.37
CA LEU A 107 2.17 12.04 8.22
C LEU A 107 1.74 12.89 9.41
N LYS A 108 2.67 13.69 9.92
CA LYS A 108 2.42 14.63 11.02
C LYS A 108 2.19 16.04 10.48
N LYS A 109 1.49 16.86 11.25
CA LYS A 109 1.32 18.27 10.91
C LYS A 109 2.66 18.99 10.84
N SER A 110 3.63 18.59 11.68
CA SER A 110 5.01 19.11 11.67
C SER A 110 5.82 18.69 10.44
N ASP A 111 5.38 17.71 9.66
CA ASP A 111 6.06 17.31 8.42
C ASP A 111 5.78 18.28 7.27
N LEU A 112 4.74 19.12 7.40
CA LEU A 112 4.36 20.12 6.41
C LEU A 112 4.77 21.52 6.91
N GLU A 113 5.72 22.12 6.22
CA GLU A 113 6.16 23.48 6.45
C GLU A 113 5.88 24.30 5.18
N GLU A 114 5.05 25.34 5.29
CA GLU A 114 4.53 26.11 4.16
C GLU A 114 3.90 25.21 3.08
N ASN A 115 4.65 24.94 2.01
CA ASN A 115 4.24 24.06 0.91
C ASN A 115 5.24 22.91 0.67
N VAL A 116 6.14 22.67 1.63
CA VAL A 116 7.11 21.55 1.55
C VAL A 116 6.75 20.48 2.56
N LEU A 117 6.52 19.28 2.06
CA LEU A 117 6.29 18.10 2.89
C LEU A 117 7.59 17.32 3.02
N THR A 118 8.12 17.21 4.25
CA THR A 118 9.34 16.48 4.56
C THR A 118 9.03 15.35 5.53
N TYR A 119 9.19 14.10 5.09
CA TYR A 119 8.85 12.92 5.88
C TYR A 119 9.87 11.79 5.70
N ARG A 120 9.88 10.82 6.63
CA ARG A 120 10.68 9.61 6.52
C ARG A 120 9.84 8.45 6.00
N ARG A 121 10.28 7.84 4.90
CA ARG A 121 9.61 6.68 4.32
C ARG A 121 9.67 5.49 5.28
N ARG A 122 8.53 4.98 5.72
CA ARG A 122 8.45 3.90 6.72
C ARG A 122 9.13 2.61 6.28
N LYS A 123 9.06 2.27 5.00
CA LYS A 123 9.67 1.04 4.47
C LYS A 123 11.21 1.07 4.49
N THR A 124 11.82 2.22 4.30
CA THR A 124 13.28 2.34 4.06
C THR A 124 13.99 3.29 5.01
N GLY A 125 13.27 4.05 5.82
CA GLY A 125 13.82 5.09 6.69
C GLY A 125 14.39 6.31 5.94
N ARG A 126 14.33 6.33 4.61
CA ARG A 126 14.85 7.44 3.80
C ARG A 126 14.00 8.69 3.99
N GLN A 127 14.63 9.83 4.23
CA GLN A 127 13.96 11.12 4.23
C GLN A 127 13.68 11.56 2.80
N LEU A 128 12.47 12.07 2.58
CA LEU A 128 11.99 12.59 1.31
C LEU A 128 11.38 13.97 1.56
N SER A 129 11.62 14.90 0.62
CA SER A 129 10.99 16.21 0.59
C SER A 129 10.29 16.41 -0.73
N VAL A 130 9.05 16.88 -0.67
CA VAL A 130 8.21 17.11 -1.85
C VAL A 130 7.58 18.49 -1.71
N THR A 131 7.82 19.37 -2.70
CA THR A 131 7.11 20.63 -2.81
C THR A 131 5.71 20.37 -3.35
N LEU A 132 4.69 20.81 -2.62
CA LEU A 132 3.29 20.67 -3.01
C LEU A 132 2.91 21.72 -4.03
N THR A 133 2.18 21.30 -5.05
CA THR A 133 1.53 22.25 -5.99
C THR A 133 0.37 22.96 -5.29
N PRO A 134 -0.09 24.12 -5.84
CA PRO A 134 -1.27 24.81 -5.29
C PRO A 134 -2.50 23.90 -5.17
N GLU A 135 -2.73 23.02 -6.15
CA GLU A 135 -3.85 22.07 -6.16
C GLU A 135 -3.71 21.02 -5.04
N ALA A 136 -2.50 20.49 -4.84
CA ALA A 136 -2.21 19.59 -3.74
C ALA A 136 -2.44 20.27 -2.37
N MET A 137 -2.03 21.53 -2.23
CA MET A 137 -2.25 22.32 -1.02
C MET A 137 -3.74 22.54 -0.74
N ILE A 138 -4.56 22.76 -1.77
CA ILE A 138 -6.03 22.85 -1.62
C ILE A 138 -6.60 21.56 -1.04
N LEU A 139 -6.17 20.41 -1.56
CA LEU A 139 -6.61 19.11 -1.06
C LEU A 139 -6.14 18.87 0.39
N VAL A 140 -4.90 19.20 0.70
CA VAL A 140 -4.36 19.09 2.07
C VAL A 140 -5.21 19.92 3.03
N ARG A 141 -5.36 21.22 2.77
CA ARG A 141 -6.13 22.14 3.63
C ARG A 141 -7.57 21.70 3.82
N ARG A 142 -8.19 21.12 2.80
CA ARG A 142 -9.58 20.68 2.84
C ARG A 142 -9.79 19.43 3.71
N TYR A 143 -8.81 18.51 3.72
CA TYR A 143 -8.94 17.19 4.36
C TYR A 143 -7.99 16.98 5.54
N MET A 144 -7.19 17.99 5.88
CA MET A 144 -6.31 17.93 7.04
C MET A 144 -7.10 17.75 8.34
N ASN A 145 -6.45 17.16 9.31
CA ASN A 145 -7.00 16.97 10.64
C ASN A 145 -7.06 18.31 11.39
N THR A 146 -8.26 18.71 11.76
CA THR A 146 -8.54 19.97 12.47
C THR A 146 -8.40 19.85 13.98
N ASP A 147 -8.28 18.65 14.55
CA ASP A 147 -8.07 18.42 15.96
C ASP A 147 -6.66 18.94 16.37
N PRO A 148 -6.55 19.98 17.20
CA PRO A 148 -5.27 20.53 17.60
C PRO A 148 -4.44 19.57 18.48
N SER A 149 -5.10 18.64 19.18
CA SER A 149 -4.43 17.65 20.03
C SER A 149 -3.78 16.53 19.26
N SER A 150 -4.25 16.27 18.03
CA SER A 150 -3.71 15.20 17.19
C SER A 150 -2.46 15.66 16.44
N PRO A 151 -1.35 14.93 16.51
CA PRO A 151 -0.15 15.24 15.75
C PRO A 151 -0.28 14.94 14.25
N TYR A 152 -1.25 14.12 13.84
CA TYR A 152 -1.34 13.62 12.47
C TYR A 152 -1.96 14.63 11.51
N LEU A 153 -1.38 14.68 10.30
CA LEU A 153 -1.83 15.59 9.23
C LEU A 153 -3.24 15.23 8.74
N PHE A 154 -3.56 13.93 8.69
CA PHE A 154 -4.88 13.43 8.32
C PHE A 154 -5.46 12.58 9.45
N SER A 155 -6.78 12.65 9.65
CA SER A 155 -7.49 11.84 10.65
C SER A 155 -7.71 10.40 10.15
N LEU A 156 -6.62 9.65 9.98
CA LEU A 156 -6.63 8.24 9.57
C LEU A 156 -6.31 7.32 10.75
N ILE A 157 -5.50 7.81 11.68
CA ILE A 157 -5.15 7.16 12.95
C ILE A 157 -5.22 8.22 14.06
N THR A 158 -5.42 7.78 15.28
CA THR A 158 -5.54 8.64 16.47
C THR A 158 -4.53 8.28 17.55
N ALA A 159 -4.22 7.00 17.70
CA ALA A 159 -3.30 6.51 18.73
C ALA A 159 -1.84 6.84 18.43
N ASP A 160 -1.03 6.86 19.47
CA ASP A 160 0.40 7.18 19.38
C ASP A 160 1.16 6.22 18.48
N GLU A 161 2.04 6.77 17.66
CA GLU A 161 2.89 6.01 16.76
C GLU A 161 3.74 4.97 17.52
N GLY A 162 3.84 3.77 16.95
CA GLY A 162 4.59 2.65 17.54
C GLY A 162 3.73 1.77 18.47
N THR A 163 2.51 2.16 18.78
CA THR A 163 1.60 1.34 19.59
C THR A 163 0.86 0.30 18.73
N GLU A 164 0.44 -0.80 19.36
CA GLU A 164 -0.39 -1.80 18.69
C GLU A 164 -1.76 -1.22 18.29
N VAL A 165 -2.28 -0.27 19.05
CA VAL A 165 -3.54 0.42 18.76
C VAL A 165 -3.42 1.20 17.46
N ALA A 166 -2.38 2.02 17.28
CA ALA A 166 -2.12 2.75 16.04
C ALA A 166 -1.97 1.81 14.85
N TYR A 167 -1.33 0.66 15.04
CA TYR A 167 -1.21 -0.35 13.98
C TYR A 167 -2.56 -0.94 13.58
N ARG A 168 -3.44 -1.25 14.54
CA ARG A 168 -4.80 -1.75 14.27
C ARG A 168 -5.66 -0.70 13.58
N GLU A 169 -5.60 0.56 14.02
CA GLU A 169 -6.29 1.69 13.37
C GLU A 169 -5.83 1.86 11.93
N TYR A 170 -4.52 1.81 11.68
CA TYR A 170 -3.96 1.84 10.33
C TYR A 170 -4.48 0.69 9.45
N GLN A 171 -4.51 -0.54 9.97
CA GLN A 171 -5.02 -1.70 9.23
C GLN A 171 -6.49 -1.52 8.85
N LEU A 172 -7.30 -0.98 9.76
CA LEU A 172 -8.71 -0.68 9.51
C LEU A 172 -8.85 0.44 8.47
N ALA A 173 -8.09 1.53 8.62
CA ALA A 173 -8.08 2.64 7.68
C ALA A 173 -7.68 2.19 6.26
N LEU A 174 -6.65 1.35 6.13
CA LEU A 174 -6.22 0.78 4.84
C LEU A 174 -7.31 -0.10 4.22
N ARG A 175 -7.97 -0.95 5.01
CA ARG A 175 -9.08 -1.80 4.52
C ARG A 175 -10.23 -0.94 4.00
N ASN A 176 -10.64 0.06 4.76
CA ASN A 176 -11.70 0.98 4.39
C ASN A 176 -11.34 1.79 3.14
N PHE A 177 -10.12 2.28 3.07
CA PHE A 177 -9.60 3.01 1.91
C PHE A 177 -9.66 2.17 0.64
N ASN A 178 -9.15 0.94 0.67
CA ASN A 178 -9.19 0.02 -0.47
C ASN A 178 -10.62 -0.35 -0.89
N TYR A 179 -11.52 -0.54 0.09
CA TYR A 179 -12.92 -0.79 -0.19
C TYR A 179 -13.58 0.41 -0.92
N GLN A 180 -13.35 1.62 -0.41
CA GLN A 180 -13.88 2.85 -1.01
C GLN A 180 -13.27 3.12 -2.41
N LEU A 181 -11.99 2.81 -2.63
CA LEU A 181 -11.39 2.87 -3.96
C LEU A 181 -12.06 1.88 -4.92
N THR A 182 -12.44 0.69 -4.46
CA THR A 182 -13.19 -0.28 -5.27
C THR A 182 -14.56 0.26 -5.68
N LEU A 183 -15.25 0.99 -4.80
CA LEU A 183 -16.51 1.65 -5.12
C LEU A 183 -16.30 2.80 -6.11
N LEU A 184 -15.29 3.64 -5.87
CA LEU A 184 -14.93 4.75 -6.75
C LEU A 184 -14.61 4.26 -8.16
N LYS A 185 -13.82 3.20 -8.27
CA LYS A 185 -13.52 2.53 -9.54
C LYS A 185 -14.79 2.17 -10.32
N ARG A 186 -15.78 1.58 -9.64
CA ARG A 186 -17.06 1.17 -10.28
C ARG A 186 -17.84 2.37 -10.79
N ILE A 187 -17.88 3.47 -10.00
CA ILE A 187 -18.60 4.70 -10.37
C ILE A 187 -17.95 5.37 -11.56
N LEU A 188 -16.61 5.37 -11.62
CA LEU A 188 -15.85 5.99 -12.73
C LEU A 188 -15.72 5.07 -13.95
N GLY A 189 -16.17 3.81 -13.87
CA GLY A 189 -16.12 2.85 -14.98
C GLY A 189 -14.72 2.35 -15.32
N PHE A 190 -13.76 2.39 -14.38
CA PHE A 190 -12.39 1.94 -14.62
C PHE A 190 -12.29 0.44 -14.77
N THR A 191 -11.47 -0.01 -15.72
CA THR A 191 -11.17 -1.42 -15.95
C THR A 191 -9.95 -1.89 -15.17
N SER A 192 -8.96 -1.01 -14.97
CA SER A 192 -7.76 -1.28 -14.18
C SER A 192 -8.06 -1.44 -12.69
N ASN A 193 -7.18 -2.07 -11.94
CA ASN A 193 -7.31 -2.20 -10.49
C ASN A 193 -6.68 -0.98 -9.80
N LEU A 194 -7.49 -0.29 -9.01
CA LEU A 194 -7.03 0.75 -8.08
C LEU A 194 -6.34 0.12 -6.85
#